data_4e16569c2b8d177891dfa132c1c980f6
#
_entry.id   4e16569c2b8d177891dfa132c1c980f6
#
_cell.length_a   1.000
_cell.length_b   1.000
_cell.length_c   1.000
_cell.angle_alpha   90.00
_cell.angle_beta   90.00
_cell.angle_gamma   90.00
#
_symmetry.space_group_name_H-M   'P 1'
#
loop_
_entity.id
_entity.type
_entity.pdbx_description
1 polymer ?
#
loop_
_entity_poly.entity_id
_entity_poly.type
_entity_poly.pdbx_seq_one_letter_code
_entity_poly.pdbx_strand_id
1 'polypeptide(L)'
;MADATPLGLLEVRRALAEDRARDDVTTRLLGTAADRAGEARFIAEDRVLVAGVPVVAAVYRELDPTATVTAAIAEGSWVDAAATIVTVRGRAGALLAGERVALNFLQRLCGVATLTRRAVDAVRGTRARITHTRKTTPGLRELEIYAVEVGGGFRNRASHADAIL
;
A
#
# COMPACT_ATOMS: atom_id res chain seq x y z
N MET A 1 -19.72 -9.67 14.52
CA MET A 1 -19.01 -8.43 14.16
C MET A 1 -18.83 -8.47 12.65
N ALA A 2 -19.38 -7.52 11.89
CA ALA A 2 -19.15 -7.45 10.45
C ALA A 2 -17.66 -7.16 10.26
N ASP A 3 -16.96 -8.03 9.55
CA ASP A 3 -15.56 -7.88 9.21
C ASP A 3 -15.44 -6.62 8.33
N ALA A 4 -14.76 -5.60 8.84
CA ALA A 4 -14.60 -4.35 8.10
C ALA A 4 -13.85 -4.66 6.79
N THR A 5 -14.40 -4.21 5.66
CA THR A 5 -13.76 -4.39 4.35
C THR A 5 -12.33 -3.86 4.40
N PRO A 6 -11.31 -4.65 4.02
CA PRO A 6 -9.93 -4.20 4.03
C PRO A 6 -9.73 -2.93 3.22
N LEU A 7 -8.86 -2.04 3.70
CA LEU A 7 -8.50 -0.81 3.01
C LEU A 7 -8.06 -1.11 1.57
N GLY A 8 -8.66 -0.43 0.60
CA GLY A 8 -8.28 -0.52 -0.80
C GLY A 8 -8.62 -1.84 -1.50
N LEU A 9 -9.49 -2.68 -0.93
CA LEU A 9 -9.79 -4.00 -1.50
C LEU A 9 -10.31 -3.92 -2.93
N LEU A 10 -11.16 -2.94 -3.25
CA LEU A 10 -11.69 -2.76 -4.60
C LEU A 10 -10.57 -2.38 -5.58
N GLU A 11 -9.70 -1.46 -5.20
CA GLU A 11 -8.55 -1.01 -5.96
C GLU A 11 -7.56 -2.16 -6.19
N VAL A 12 -7.30 -2.95 -5.15
CA VAL A 12 -6.45 -4.16 -5.23
C VAL A 12 -7.01 -5.15 -6.25
N ARG A 13 -8.31 -5.46 -6.21
CA ARG A 13 -8.94 -6.38 -7.17
C ARG A 13 -8.84 -5.87 -8.60
N ARG A 14 -9.04 -4.57 -8.82
CA ARG A 14 -8.88 -3.93 -10.14
C ARG A 14 -7.44 -4.02 -10.65
N ALA A 15 -6.47 -3.71 -9.79
CA ALA A 15 -5.05 -3.77 -10.15
C ALA A 15 -4.57 -5.20 -10.43
N LEU A 16 -5.01 -6.20 -9.66
CA LEU A 16 -4.72 -7.61 -9.93
C LEU A 16 -5.33 -8.09 -11.24
N ALA A 17 -6.52 -7.60 -11.60
CA ALA A 17 -7.17 -7.90 -12.88
C ALA A 17 -6.45 -7.20 -14.05
N GLU A 18 -6.04 -5.94 -13.89
CA GLU A 18 -5.27 -5.17 -14.86
C GLU A 18 -3.94 -5.86 -15.19
N ASP A 19 -3.21 -6.27 -14.16
CA ASP A 19 -1.91 -6.97 -14.28
C ASP A 19 -2.08 -8.44 -14.69
N ARG A 20 -3.31 -8.95 -14.77
CA ARG A 20 -3.60 -10.36 -15.06
C ARG A 20 -2.85 -11.33 -14.13
N ALA A 21 -2.71 -10.96 -12.87
CA ALA A 21 -1.89 -11.68 -11.89
C ALA A 21 -2.23 -13.17 -11.75
N ARG A 22 -3.50 -13.57 -11.99
CA ARG A 22 -3.94 -14.97 -11.96
C ARG A 22 -3.56 -15.77 -13.22
N ASP A 23 -3.17 -15.08 -14.30
CA ASP A 23 -2.74 -15.67 -15.57
C ASP A 23 -1.20 -15.57 -15.75
N ASP A 24 -0.46 -15.29 -14.65
CA ASP A 24 0.99 -15.10 -14.71
C ASP A 24 1.70 -16.30 -15.34
N VAL A 25 2.41 -16.03 -16.44
CA VAL A 25 3.13 -17.05 -17.23
C VAL A 25 4.30 -17.61 -16.44
N THR A 26 4.99 -16.76 -15.68
CA THR A 26 6.13 -17.19 -14.84
C THR A 26 5.68 -18.20 -13.79
N THR A 27 4.59 -17.91 -13.09
CA THR A 27 3.99 -18.83 -12.11
C THR A 27 3.57 -20.14 -12.76
N ARG A 28 2.99 -20.10 -13.97
CA ARG A 28 2.61 -21.33 -14.70
C ARG A 28 3.83 -22.18 -15.09
N LEU A 29 4.93 -21.56 -15.48
CA LEU A 29 6.17 -22.25 -15.84
C LEU A 29 6.84 -22.94 -14.64
N LEU A 30 6.61 -22.45 -13.42
CA LEU A 30 7.11 -23.10 -12.20
C LEU A 30 6.43 -24.46 -11.91
N GLY A 31 5.26 -24.71 -12.49
CA GLY A 31 4.49 -25.94 -12.22
C GLY A 31 4.27 -26.16 -10.73
N THR A 32 4.53 -27.35 -10.20
CA THR A 32 4.37 -27.68 -8.78
C THR A 32 5.26 -26.88 -7.84
N ALA A 33 6.32 -26.23 -8.32
CA ALA A 33 7.15 -25.37 -7.51
C ALA A 33 6.42 -24.09 -7.08
N ALA A 34 5.38 -23.67 -7.82
CA ALA A 34 4.53 -22.53 -7.46
C ALA A 34 3.80 -22.72 -6.12
N ASP A 35 3.54 -23.96 -5.73
CA ASP A 35 2.82 -24.30 -4.48
C ASP A 35 3.77 -24.38 -3.26
N ARG A 36 5.09 -24.33 -3.46
CA ARG A 36 6.05 -24.35 -2.36
C ARG A 36 5.92 -23.10 -1.52
N ALA A 37 6.09 -23.27 -0.21
CA ALA A 37 6.20 -22.14 0.71
C ALA A 37 7.45 -21.30 0.39
N GLY A 38 7.29 -19.98 0.40
CA GLY A 38 8.34 -19.00 0.14
C GLY A 38 8.23 -17.79 1.05
N GLU A 39 9.25 -16.95 0.99
CA GLU A 39 9.32 -15.66 1.67
C GLU A 39 9.76 -14.59 0.68
N ALA A 40 9.08 -13.44 0.70
CA ALA A 40 9.45 -12.24 -0.02
C ALA A 40 9.60 -11.07 0.96
N ARG A 41 10.54 -10.17 0.70
CA ARG A 41 10.77 -8.97 1.51
C ARG A 41 10.69 -7.72 0.63
N PHE A 42 9.97 -6.72 1.12
CA PHE A 42 9.93 -5.39 0.53
C PHE A 42 10.98 -4.54 1.23
N ILE A 43 11.95 -4.06 0.46
CA ILE A 43 13.12 -3.33 0.96
C ILE A 43 13.04 -1.89 0.47
N ALA A 44 13.30 -0.93 1.33
CA ALA A 44 13.38 0.47 0.96
C ALA A 44 14.64 0.73 0.11
N GLU A 45 14.47 1.40 -1.04
CA GLU A 45 15.61 1.85 -1.87
C GLU A 45 16.16 3.18 -1.36
N ASP A 46 15.28 4.03 -0.82
CA ASP A 46 15.61 5.33 -0.26
C ASP A 46 14.97 5.53 1.11
N ARG A 47 15.32 6.64 1.77
CA ARG A 47 14.65 7.04 3.01
C ARG A 47 13.22 7.49 2.73
N VAL A 48 12.24 6.74 3.24
CA VAL A 48 10.81 6.97 3.03
C VAL A 48 10.01 6.86 4.33
N LEU A 49 8.83 7.45 4.35
CA LEU A 49 7.82 7.22 5.39
C LEU A 49 6.94 6.04 4.96
N VAL A 50 6.85 5.02 5.79
CA VAL A 50 6.09 3.80 5.48
C VAL A 50 4.60 4.09 5.48
N ALA A 51 3.92 3.75 4.37
CA ALA A 51 2.47 3.79 4.22
C ALA A 51 2.01 2.75 3.20
N GLY A 52 0.95 1.99 3.51
CA GLY A 52 0.35 1.04 2.57
C GLY A 52 0.56 -0.43 2.90
N VAL A 53 1.13 -0.78 4.05
CA VAL A 53 1.27 -2.19 4.47
C VAL A 53 -0.07 -2.93 4.51
N PRO A 54 -1.19 -2.34 4.97
CA PRO A 54 -2.51 -2.99 4.89
C PRO A 54 -2.94 -3.31 3.46
N VAL A 55 -2.55 -2.50 2.48
CA VAL A 55 -2.86 -2.73 1.05
C VAL A 55 -2.02 -3.88 0.51
N VAL A 56 -0.72 -3.96 0.86
CA VAL A 56 0.12 -5.12 0.56
C VAL A 56 -0.51 -6.40 1.11
N ALA A 57 -1.01 -6.36 2.34
CA ALA A 57 -1.69 -7.50 2.94
C ALA A 57 -2.96 -7.89 2.17
N ALA A 58 -3.74 -6.91 1.68
CA ALA A 58 -4.91 -7.17 0.86
C ALA A 58 -4.55 -7.84 -0.48
N VAL A 59 -3.47 -7.40 -1.15
CA VAL A 59 -2.99 -8.02 -2.40
C VAL A 59 -2.70 -9.50 -2.21
N TYR A 60 -1.91 -9.82 -1.19
CA TYR A 60 -1.51 -11.22 -0.99
C TYR A 60 -2.64 -12.11 -0.49
N ARG A 61 -3.54 -11.62 0.35
CA ARG A 61 -4.73 -12.38 0.78
C ARG A 61 -5.69 -12.69 -0.36
N GLU A 62 -5.81 -11.81 -1.36
CA GLU A 62 -6.62 -12.06 -2.56
C GLU A 62 -6.02 -13.18 -3.46
N LEU A 63 -4.71 -13.37 -3.45
CA LEU A 63 -4.01 -14.39 -4.23
C LEU A 63 -3.82 -15.69 -3.46
N ASP A 64 -3.56 -15.59 -2.16
CA ASP A 64 -3.36 -16.72 -1.25
C ASP A 64 -3.94 -16.39 0.13
N PRO A 65 -5.13 -16.91 0.47
CA PRO A 65 -5.75 -16.68 1.78
C PRO A 65 -4.89 -17.14 2.96
N THR A 66 -3.90 -18.00 2.74
CA THR A 66 -2.99 -18.50 3.78
C THR A 66 -1.75 -17.63 3.94
N ALA A 67 -1.54 -16.65 3.05
CA ALA A 67 -0.41 -15.75 3.12
C ALA A 67 -0.42 -14.92 4.41
N THR A 68 0.74 -14.79 5.00
CA THR A 68 0.98 -13.93 6.17
C THR A 68 1.83 -12.74 5.79
N VAL A 69 1.41 -11.56 6.23
CA VAL A 69 2.12 -10.29 5.98
C VAL A 69 2.50 -9.70 7.32
N THR A 70 3.80 -9.53 7.54
CA THR A 70 4.35 -8.98 8.77
C THR A 70 5.04 -7.67 8.48
N ALA A 71 4.55 -6.57 9.09
CA ALA A 71 5.23 -5.29 9.05
C ALA A 71 6.51 -5.38 9.92
N ALA A 72 7.65 -5.06 9.32
CA ALA A 72 8.90 -4.88 10.06
C ALA A 72 9.00 -3.46 10.64
N ILE A 73 8.33 -2.51 9.97
CA ILE A 73 8.28 -1.08 10.33
C ILE A 73 6.82 -0.66 10.45
N ALA A 74 6.50 0.10 11.48
CA ALA A 74 5.15 0.61 11.69
C ALA A 74 4.77 1.69 10.64
N GLU A 75 3.50 1.74 10.26
CA GLU A 75 2.94 2.82 9.44
C GLU A 75 3.26 4.20 10.05
N GLY A 76 3.59 5.16 9.21
CA GLY A 76 3.95 6.52 9.64
C GLY A 76 5.36 6.67 10.23
N SER A 77 6.15 5.62 10.25
CA SER A 77 7.55 5.66 10.66
C SER A 77 8.48 5.86 9.48
N TRP A 78 9.59 6.56 9.72
CA TRP A 78 10.68 6.66 8.75
C TRP A 78 11.47 5.37 8.70
N VAL A 79 11.91 5.00 7.52
CA VAL A 79 12.83 3.92 7.24
C VAL A 79 13.94 4.41 6.32
N ASP A 80 15.18 3.98 6.58
CA ASP A 80 16.31 4.29 5.73
C ASP A 80 16.47 3.25 4.61
N ALA A 81 17.30 3.56 3.63
CA ALA A 81 17.63 2.65 2.52
C ALA A 81 18.14 1.29 3.03
N ALA A 82 17.88 0.25 2.27
CA ALA A 82 18.20 -1.15 2.53
C ALA A 82 17.46 -1.81 3.71
N ALA A 83 16.60 -1.09 4.44
CA ALA A 83 15.81 -1.69 5.51
C ALA A 83 14.58 -2.44 4.96
N THR A 84 14.23 -3.56 5.59
CA THR A 84 13.01 -4.30 5.28
C THR A 84 11.79 -3.57 5.83
N ILE A 85 10.80 -3.28 4.98
CA ILE A 85 9.52 -2.67 5.36
C ILE A 85 8.51 -3.77 5.74
N VAL A 86 8.37 -4.76 4.89
CA VAL A 86 7.37 -5.84 4.99
C VAL A 86 8.00 -7.16 4.63
N THR A 87 7.65 -8.21 5.36
CA THR A 87 7.91 -9.61 4.99
C THR A 87 6.60 -10.31 4.69
N VAL A 88 6.53 -11.03 3.58
CA VAL A 88 5.39 -11.84 3.18
C VAL A 88 5.81 -13.29 3.08
N ARG A 89 5.03 -14.19 3.71
CA ARG A 89 5.18 -15.64 3.58
C ARG A 89 3.92 -16.23 2.98
N GLY A 90 4.08 -17.11 2.00
CA GLY A 90 2.97 -17.73 1.28
C GLY A 90 3.47 -18.66 0.20
N ARG A 91 2.58 -19.07 -0.70
CA ARG A 91 2.97 -19.88 -1.86
C ARG A 91 3.82 -19.05 -2.84
N ALA A 92 4.89 -19.65 -3.37
CA ALA A 92 5.81 -18.98 -4.28
C ALA A 92 5.11 -18.34 -5.48
N GLY A 93 4.13 -19.03 -6.07
CA GLY A 93 3.32 -18.48 -7.17
C GLY A 93 2.55 -17.22 -6.77
N ALA A 94 1.96 -17.17 -5.57
CA ALA A 94 1.26 -15.99 -5.10
C ALA A 94 2.21 -14.83 -4.80
N LEU A 95 3.41 -15.14 -4.28
CA LEU A 95 4.46 -14.13 -4.03
C LEU A 95 4.89 -13.45 -5.33
N LEU A 96 5.11 -14.23 -6.39
CA LEU A 96 5.49 -13.69 -7.71
C LEU A 96 4.34 -12.94 -8.38
N ALA A 97 3.16 -13.52 -8.42
CA ALA A 97 2.00 -12.91 -9.07
C ALA A 97 1.54 -11.60 -8.41
N GLY A 98 1.77 -11.45 -7.10
CA GLY A 98 1.39 -10.24 -6.34
C GLY A 98 2.45 -9.15 -6.31
N GLU A 99 3.71 -9.46 -6.64
CA GLU A 99 4.85 -8.56 -6.46
C GLU A 99 4.62 -7.17 -7.06
N ARG A 100 4.30 -7.12 -8.35
CA ARG A 100 4.17 -5.86 -9.09
C ARG A 100 3.05 -4.98 -8.53
N VAL A 101 1.89 -5.57 -8.31
CA VAL A 101 0.73 -4.84 -7.78
C VAL A 101 1.00 -4.33 -6.36
N ALA A 102 1.59 -5.16 -5.50
CA ALA A 102 1.95 -4.77 -4.14
C ALA A 102 2.98 -3.63 -4.12
N LEU A 103 4.03 -3.72 -4.97
CA LEU A 103 5.04 -2.67 -5.11
C LEU A 103 4.44 -1.36 -5.60
N ASN A 104 3.57 -1.40 -6.62
CA ASN A 104 2.95 -0.20 -7.17
C ASN A 104 2.15 0.56 -6.10
N PHE A 105 1.36 -0.13 -5.27
CA PHE A 105 0.64 0.50 -4.17
C PHE A 105 1.60 1.01 -3.10
N LEU A 106 2.53 0.19 -2.63
CA LEU A 106 3.44 0.56 -1.54
C LEU A 106 4.29 1.78 -1.90
N GLN A 107 4.90 1.79 -3.09
CA GLN A 107 5.70 2.91 -3.58
C GLN A 107 4.88 4.20 -3.65
N ARG A 108 3.68 4.12 -4.23
CA ARG A 108 2.79 5.27 -4.36
C ARG A 108 2.42 5.86 -3.02
N LEU A 109 1.99 5.02 -2.08
CA LEU A 109 1.50 5.45 -0.77
C LEU A 109 2.63 5.96 0.11
N CYS A 110 3.80 5.30 0.11
CA CYS A 110 5.00 5.79 0.77
C CYS A 110 5.44 7.16 0.22
N GLY A 111 5.38 7.36 -1.10
CA GLY A 111 5.71 8.64 -1.73
C GLY A 111 4.79 9.78 -1.29
N VAL A 112 3.46 9.55 -1.30
CA VAL A 112 2.46 10.53 -0.82
C VAL A 112 2.66 10.84 0.66
N ALA A 113 2.83 9.82 1.51
CA ALA A 113 3.05 9.99 2.94
C ALA A 113 4.36 10.73 3.24
N THR A 114 5.44 10.40 2.53
CA THR A 114 6.74 11.06 2.66
C THR A 114 6.67 12.55 2.33
N LEU A 115 6.04 12.90 1.20
CA LEU A 115 5.88 14.30 0.81
C LEU A 115 4.99 15.06 1.79
N THR A 116 3.90 14.43 2.24
CA THR A 116 3.01 15.01 3.25
C THR A 116 3.76 15.29 4.55
N ARG A 117 4.54 14.35 5.05
CA ARG A 117 5.33 14.51 6.28
C ARG A 117 6.31 15.67 6.15
N ARG A 118 6.99 15.80 5.03
CA ARG A 118 7.90 16.95 4.77
C ARG A 118 7.15 18.28 4.82
N ALA A 119 5.94 18.34 4.22
CA ALA A 119 5.10 19.54 4.28
C ALA A 119 4.60 19.84 5.69
N VAL A 120 4.17 18.81 6.44
CA VAL A 120 3.75 18.95 7.85
C VAL A 120 4.90 19.48 8.72
N ASP A 121 6.10 18.94 8.53
CA ASP A 121 7.28 19.37 9.28
C ASP A 121 7.68 20.82 8.91
N ALA A 122 7.51 21.24 7.66
CA ALA A 122 7.81 22.60 7.20
C ALA A 122 6.90 23.69 7.83
N VAL A 123 5.65 23.32 8.19
CA VAL A 123 4.71 24.26 8.83
C VAL A 123 4.66 24.11 10.36
N ARG A 124 5.52 23.28 10.94
CA ARG A 124 5.58 23.05 12.39
C ARG A 124 5.84 24.37 13.15
N GLY A 125 5.10 24.58 14.21
CA GLY A 125 5.17 25.83 15.00
C GLY A 125 4.32 26.98 14.47
N THR A 126 3.63 26.79 13.33
CA THR A 126 2.64 27.73 12.80
C THR A 126 1.21 27.24 13.08
N ARG A 127 0.20 28.05 12.70
CA ARG A 127 -1.22 27.67 12.74
C ARG A 127 -1.68 26.97 11.45
N ALA A 128 -0.82 26.84 10.44
CA ALA A 128 -1.15 26.18 9.18
C ALA A 128 -1.30 24.67 9.38
N ARG A 129 -2.20 24.06 8.61
CA ARG A 129 -2.40 22.61 8.59
C ARG A 129 -2.32 22.09 7.15
N ILE A 130 -1.64 20.99 6.96
CA ILE A 130 -1.59 20.30 5.68
C ILE A 130 -2.81 19.39 5.57
N THR A 131 -3.56 19.52 4.48
CA THR A 131 -4.75 18.70 4.21
C THR A 131 -4.64 18.03 2.85
N HIS A 132 -5.39 16.93 2.66
CA HIS A 132 -5.50 16.34 1.33
C HIS A 132 -6.30 17.22 0.37
N THR A 133 -6.20 16.95 -0.92
CA THR A 133 -6.97 17.56 -1.99
C THR A 133 -7.89 16.53 -2.65
N ARG A 134 -8.94 16.99 -3.34
CA ARG A 134 -9.76 16.15 -4.22
C ARG A 134 -9.17 15.97 -5.63
N LYS A 135 -8.06 16.63 -5.94
CA LYS A 135 -7.29 16.45 -7.19
C LYS A 135 -6.37 15.23 -7.04
N THR A 136 -6.98 14.07 -6.94
CA THR A 136 -6.32 12.78 -6.72
C THR A 136 -6.25 11.98 -8.01
N THR A 137 -5.40 10.94 -8.02
CA THR A 137 -5.40 9.95 -9.09
C THR A 137 -6.78 9.30 -9.18
N PRO A 138 -7.42 9.26 -10.37
CA PRO A 138 -8.69 8.60 -10.54
C PRO A 138 -8.68 7.16 -10.01
N GLY A 139 -9.70 6.82 -9.21
CA GLY A 139 -9.80 5.50 -8.59
C GLY A 139 -8.99 5.29 -7.30
N LEU A 140 -8.02 6.17 -6.97
CA LEU A 140 -7.14 5.97 -5.81
C LEU A 140 -7.37 6.95 -4.65
N ARG A 141 -8.49 7.71 -4.68
CA ARG A 141 -8.71 8.81 -3.73
C ARG A 141 -8.60 8.38 -2.26
N GLU A 142 -9.30 7.32 -1.87
CA GLU A 142 -9.31 6.88 -0.47
C GLU A 142 -7.91 6.43 -0.01
N LEU A 143 -7.16 5.77 -0.88
CA LEU A 143 -5.79 5.36 -0.60
C LEU A 143 -4.83 6.56 -0.50
N GLU A 144 -4.98 7.56 -1.37
CA GLU A 144 -4.16 8.77 -1.29
C GLU A 144 -4.51 9.63 -0.06
N ILE A 145 -5.80 9.71 0.32
CA ILE A 145 -6.22 10.36 1.57
C ILE A 145 -5.61 9.64 2.77
N TYR A 146 -5.73 8.31 2.80
CA TYR A 146 -5.10 7.50 3.84
C TYR A 146 -3.58 7.77 3.95
N ALA A 147 -2.86 7.83 2.84
CA ALA A 147 -1.42 8.11 2.85
C ALA A 147 -1.10 9.52 3.36
N VAL A 148 -1.96 10.51 3.07
CA VAL A 148 -1.85 11.86 3.64
C VAL A 148 -2.04 11.82 5.16
N GLU A 149 -3.03 11.08 5.67
CA GLU A 149 -3.27 10.94 7.11
C GLU A 149 -2.09 10.25 7.81
N VAL A 150 -1.54 9.17 7.22
CA VAL A 150 -0.32 8.50 7.71
C VAL A 150 0.87 9.46 7.72
N GLY A 151 0.99 10.35 6.73
CA GLY A 151 1.99 11.41 6.67
C GLY A 151 1.81 12.51 7.73
N GLY A 152 0.72 12.49 8.50
CA GLY A 152 0.40 13.50 9.53
C GLY A 152 -0.44 14.67 9.02
N GLY A 153 -0.95 14.59 7.80
CA GLY A 153 -1.92 15.54 7.28
C GLY A 153 -3.32 15.30 7.83
N PHE A 154 -4.22 16.23 7.60
CA PHE A 154 -5.59 16.20 8.10
C PHE A 154 -6.57 15.82 6.98
N ARG A 155 -7.60 15.07 7.35
CA ARG A 155 -8.72 14.80 6.47
C ARG A 155 -9.52 16.09 6.27
N ASN A 156 -9.80 16.44 5.01
CA ASN A 156 -10.73 17.45 4.58
C ASN A 156 -11.94 16.75 3.92
N ARG A 157 -12.83 17.46 3.24
CA ARG A 157 -13.93 16.83 2.51
C ARG A 157 -13.38 15.88 1.43
N ALA A 158 -13.89 14.65 1.36
CA ALA A 158 -13.50 13.65 0.38
C ALA A 158 -14.40 13.69 -0.88
N SER A 159 -15.63 14.20 -0.75
CA SER A 159 -16.62 14.23 -1.82
C SER A 159 -17.38 15.57 -1.90
N HIS A 160 -18.22 15.72 -2.92
CA HIS A 160 -19.18 16.83 -3.01
C HIS A 160 -20.30 16.74 -1.96
N ALA A 161 -20.54 15.54 -1.41
CA ALA A 161 -21.57 15.31 -0.42
C ALA A 161 -21.16 15.75 1.00
N ASP A 162 -19.87 15.99 1.25
CA ASP A 162 -19.37 16.23 2.61
C ASP A 162 -19.49 17.68 3.06
N ALA A 163 -19.43 18.64 2.14
CA ALA A 163 -19.53 20.07 2.45
C ALA A 163 -19.85 20.93 1.21
N ILE A 164 -20.49 22.07 1.44
CA ILE A 164 -20.68 23.14 0.46
C ILE A 164 -19.34 23.88 0.29
N LEU A 165 -19.08 24.35 -0.94
CA LEU A 165 -17.92 25.21 -1.28
C LEU A 165 -18.18 26.65 -0.89
#